data_39aed6c089e7078a96f4c6d0a89e44c7
#
_entry.id   39aed6c089e7078a96f4c6d0a89e44c7
#
_cell.length_a   1.000
_cell.length_b   1.000
_cell.length_c   1.000
_cell.angle_alpha   90.00
_cell.angle_beta   90.00
_cell.angle_gamma   90.00
#
_symmetry.space_group_name_H-M   'P 1'
#
loop_
_entity.id
_entity.type
_entity.pdbx_description
1 polymer ?
#
loop_
_entity_poly.entity_id
_entity_poly.type
_entity_poly.pdbx_seq_one_letter_code
_entity_poly.pdbx_strand_id
1 'polypeptide(L)'
;MTLFELQKLLKKRVEEVAEQAGFHGLQVFIRNLPPLKYEGEADQYLPRCIVELGEGNDEKEESTVEAELTFATKDVQPELKGYEEICHLIEIVRLSLAENPIIGGQFEIKKPINFTLGSLEWETYPYFFGAVWFDVLIPSPGPDYSDLT
;
A
#
# COMPACT_ATOMS: atom_id res chain seq x y z
N MET A 1 9.58 -15.74 -8.44
CA MET A 1 8.62 -14.66 -8.23
C MET A 1 9.35 -13.37 -7.91
N THR A 2 8.94 -12.26 -8.50
CA THR A 2 9.68 -10.99 -8.40
C THR A 2 9.04 -10.03 -7.41
N LEU A 3 9.79 -9.02 -6.99
CA LEU A 3 9.26 -7.95 -6.16
C LEU A 3 8.14 -7.17 -6.88
N PHE A 4 8.22 -7.07 -8.20
CA PHE A 4 7.15 -6.46 -8.98
C PHE A 4 5.84 -7.26 -8.88
N GLU A 5 5.95 -8.58 -8.84
CA GLU A 5 4.76 -9.41 -8.61
C GLU A 5 4.16 -9.21 -7.23
N LEU A 6 5.03 -8.99 -6.22
CA LEU A 6 4.54 -8.63 -4.89
C LEU A 6 3.71 -7.35 -4.94
N GLN A 7 4.19 -6.33 -5.66
CA GLN A 7 3.43 -5.09 -5.81
C GLN A 7 2.09 -5.31 -6.50
N LYS A 8 2.05 -6.14 -7.54
CA LYS A 8 0.79 -6.48 -8.22
C LYS A 8 -0.17 -7.21 -7.29
N LEU A 9 0.34 -8.12 -6.47
CA LEU A 9 -0.48 -8.87 -5.53
C LEU A 9 -1.02 -7.97 -4.41
N LEU A 10 -0.21 -7.03 -3.93
CA LEU A 10 -0.66 -6.04 -2.96
C LEU A 10 -1.73 -5.13 -3.56
N LYS A 11 -1.51 -4.67 -4.79
CA LYS A 11 -2.52 -3.89 -5.52
C LYS A 11 -3.84 -4.64 -5.58
N LYS A 12 -3.79 -5.91 -5.98
CA LYS A 12 -4.99 -6.75 -6.08
C LYS A 12 -5.69 -6.87 -4.73
N ARG A 13 -4.94 -7.08 -3.65
CA ARG A 13 -5.51 -7.18 -2.31
C ARG A 13 -6.24 -5.90 -1.93
N VAL A 14 -5.63 -4.75 -2.15
CA VAL A 14 -6.25 -3.45 -1.84
C VAL A 14 -7.52 -3.25 -2.66
N GLU A 15 -7.47 -3.57 -3.96
CA GLU A 15 -8.63 -3.46 -4.83
C GLU A 15 -9.80 -4.34 -4.36
N GLU A 16 -9.51 -5.58 -4.02
CA GLU A 16 -10.53 -6.52 -3.54
C GLU A 16 -11.14 -6.07 -2.22
N VAL A 17 -10.33 -5.64 -1.28
CA VAL A 17 -10.79 -5.18 0.04
C VAL A 17 -11.67 -3.93 -0.10
N ALA A 18 -11.23 -2.98 -0.92
CA ALA A 18 -11.99 -1.75 -1.15
C ALA A 18 -13.33 -2.05 -1.82
N GLU A 19 -13.34 -2.92 -2.82
CA GLU A 19 -14.55 -3.31 -3.52
C GLU A 19 -15.56 -3.98 -2.58
N GLN A 20 -15.09 -4.90 -1.75
CA GLN A 20 -15.95 -5.59 -0.77
C GLN A 20 -16.53 -4.63 0.27
N ALA A 21 -15.83 -3.55 0.58
CA ALA A 21 -16.28 -2.56 1.54
C ALA A 21 -17.12 -1.44 0.92
N GLY A 22 -17.36 -1.49 -0.39
CA GLY A 22 -18.17 -0.50 -1.08
C GLY A 22 -17.42 0.72 -1.63
N PHE A 23 -16.09 0.70 -1.59
CA PHE A 23 -15.27 1.79 -2.16
C PHE A 23 -14.98 1.50 -3.63
N HIS A 24 -16.01 1.57 -4.47
CA HIS A 24 -15.91 1.18 -5.88
C HIS A 24 -15.08 2.16 -6.73
N GLY A 25 -14.83 3.35 -6.24
CA GLY A 25 -14.08 4.37 -6.98
C GLY A 25 -12.59 4.44 -6.67
N LEU A 26 -12.09 3.59 -5.76
CA LEU A 26 -10.67 3.63 -5.41
C LEU A 26 -9.83 3.13 -6.56
N GLN A 27 -8.86 3.95 -6.97
CA GLN A 27 -7.89 3.63 -8.01
C GLN A 27 -6.57 3.25 -7.36
N VAL A 28 -5.97 2.14 -7.77
CA VAL A 28 -4.73 1.65 -7.17
C VAL A 28 -3.62 1.65 -8.22
N PHE A 29 -2.51 2.28 -7.88
CA PHE A 29 -1.36 2.43 -8.76
C PHE A 29 -0.12 1.80 -8.13
N ILE A 30 0.75 1.25 -8.98
CA ILE A 30 2.03 0.73 -8.55
C ILE A 30 3.07 1.83 -8.72
N ARG A 31 3.73 2.19 -7.61
CA ARG A 31 4.83 3.13 -7.51
C ARG A 31 4.46 4.60 -7.71
N ASN A 32 3.80 4.97 -8.79
CA ASN A 32 3.51 6.36 -9.09
C ASN A 32 2.31 6.50 -10.02
N LEU A 33 1.77 7.69 -10.07
CA LEU A 33 0.72 8.03 -11.01
C LEU A 33 1.24 8.01 -12.43
N PRO A 34 0.35 7.85 -13.44
CA PRO A 34 0.75 8.07 -14.83
C PRO A 34 1.35 9.47 -15.03
N PRO A 35 2.18 9.67 -16.06
CA PRO A 35 2.73 10.99 -16.32
C PRO A 35 1.62 12.03 -16.45
N LEU A 36 1.75 13.14 -15.71
CA LEU A 36 0.75 14.20 -15.71
C LEU A 36 1.02 15.15 -16.87
N LYS A 37 -0.05 15.53 -17.59
CA LYS A 37 0.00 16.37 -18.77
C LYS A 37 -0.28 17.84 -18.48
N TYR A 38 -0.96 18.11 -17.37
CA TYR A 38 -1.32 19.48 -16.98
C TYR A 38 -1.48 19.56 -15.47
N GLU A 39 -1.41 20.78 -14.95
CA GLU A 39 -1.60 21.03 -13.52
C GLU A 39 -3.03 20.65 -13.10
N GLY A 40 -3.16 19.95 -11.97
CA GLY A 40 -4.45 19.51 -11.47
C GLY A 40 -4.92 18.17 -12.02
N GLU A 41 -4.22 17.58 -13.00
CA GLU A 41 -4.61 16.26 -13.52
C GLU A 41 -4.59 15.18 -12.44
N ALA A 42 -3.71 15.31 -11.43
CA ALA A 42 -3.62 14.35 -10.34
C ALA A 42 -4.95 14.16 -9.60
N ASP A 43 -5.81 15.17 -9.58
CA ASP A 43 -7.11 15.07 -8.91
C ASP A 43 -8.04 14.06 -9.59
N GLN A 44 -7.83 13.75 -10.86
CA GLN A 44 -8.61 12.74 -11.58
C GLN A 44 -8.34 11.33 -11.07
N TYR A 45 -7.23 11.14 -10.36
CA TYR A 45 -6.82 9.84 -9.83
C TYR A 45 -7.17 9.70 -8.35
N LEU A 46 -8.10 10.51 -7.85
CA LEU A 46 -8.61 10.45 -6.49
C LEU A 46 -10.01 9.83 -6.46
N PRO A 47 -10.37 9.04 -5.46
CA PRO A 47 -9.50 8.53 -4.38
C PRO A 47 -8.52 7.49 -4.92
N ARG A 48 -7.33 7.45 -4.32
CA ARG A 48 -6.29 6.54 -4.82
C ARG A 48 -5.50 5.88 -3.70
N CYS A 49 -4.85 4.79 -4.07
CA CYS A 49 -3.82 4.15 -3.27
C CYS A 49 -2.60 3.93 -4.16
N ILE A 50 -1.42 4.25 -3.66
CA ILE A 50 -0.17 3.96 -4.36
C ILE A 50 0.56 2.89 -3.56
N VAL A 51 0.95 1.81 -4.25
CA VAL A 51 1.67 0.68 -3.69
C VAL A 51 3.16 0.84 -4.00
N GLU A 52 3.97 1.06 -2.97
CA GLU A 52 5.40 1.24 -3.11
C GLU A 52 6.16 0.19 -2.32
N LEU A 53 7.33 -0.18 -2.82
CA LEU A 53 8.30 -0.97 -2.06
C LEU A 53 9.48 -0.06 -1.73
N GLY A 54 9.91 -0.12 -0.47
CA GLY A 54 11.03 0.65 0.02
C GLY A 54 12.28 -0.18 0.15
N GLU A 55 12.97 -0.02 1.27
CA GLU A 55 14.21 -0.73 1.53
C GLU A 55 13.95 -2.20 1.83
N GLY A 56 14.88 -3.02 1.40
CA GLY A 56 14.88 -4.44 1.72
C GLY A 56 16.26 -4.89 2.10
N ASN A 57 16.34 -6.08 2.70
CA ASN A 57 17.62 -6.71 2.97
C ASN A 57 17.51 -8.22 2.94
N ASP A 58 18.63 -8.85 2.65
CA ASP A 58 18.80 -10.29 2.68
C ASP A 58 19.68 -10.60 3.89
N GLU A 59 19.06 -11.10 4.95
CA GLU A 59 19.76 -11.55 6.14
C GLU A 59 20.05 -13.04 6.03
N LYS A 60 20.84 -13.54 6.97
CA LYS A 60 21.27 -14.95 6.96
C LYS A 60 20.11 -15.94 6.93
N GLU A 61 19.04 -15.64 7.66
CA GLU A 61 17.92 -16.56 7.82
C GLU A 61 16.65 -16.10 7.12
N GLU A 62 16.53 -14.82 6.81
CA GLU A 62 15.34 -14.31 6.16
C GLU A 62 15.64 -13.08 5.30
N SER A 63 14.80 -12.86 4.33
CA SER A 63 14.84 -11.68 3.47
C SER A 63 13.54 -10.91 3.61
N THR A 64 13.63 -9.59 3.72
CA THR A 64 12.46 -8.72 3.88
C THR A 64 12.55 -7.52 2.97
N VAL A 65 11.39 -6.96 2.66
CA VAL A 65 11.27 -5.68 1.97
C VAL A 65 10.15 -4.89 2.62
N GLU A 66 10.34 -3.59 2.77
CA GLU A 66 9.28 -2.71 3.28
C GLU A 66 8.30 -2.38 2.17
N ALA A 67 7.02 -2.48 2.48
CA ALA A 67 5.94 -2.07 1.59
C ALA A 67 5.18 -0.92 2.23
N GLU A 68 4.75 0.02 1.41
CA GLU A 68 3.96 1.17 1.84
C GLU A 68 2.76 1.36 0.92
N LEU A 69 1.59 1.53 1.53
CA LEU A 69 0.35 1.81 0.85
C LEU A 69 -0.08 3.22 1.25
N THR A 70 -0.04 4.15 0.30
CA THR A 70 -0.40 5.55 0.56
C THR A 70 -1.76 5.85 -0.05
N PHE A 71 -2.66 6.35 0.78
CA PHE A 71 -4.03 6.68 0.38
C PHE A 71 -4.23 8.18 0.32
N ALA A 72 -5.00 8.64 -0.66
CA ALA A 72 -5.37 10.06 -0.79
C ALA A 72 -6.80 10.19 -1.27
N THR A 73 -7.52 11.14 -0.69
CA THR A 73 -8.86 11.54 -1.10
C THR A 73 -8.94 13.06 -1.17
N LYS A 74 -10.00 13.56 -1.83
CA LYS A 74 -10.28 14.98 -1.89
C LYS A 74 -11.74 15.21 -1.49
N ASP A 75 -11.96 16.12 -0.55
CA ASP A 75 -13.30 16.50 -0.14
C ASP A 75 -13.33 17.96 0.25
N VAL A 76 -14.16 18.74 -0.44
CA VAL A 76 -14.29 20.19 -0.20
C VAL A 76 -15.38 20.50 0.82
N GLN A 77 -16.11 19.50 1.30
CA GLN A 77 -17.19 19.69 2.25
C GLN A 77 -16.65 19.82 3.68
N PRO A 78 -17.31 20.62 4.53
CA PRO A 78 -16.81 20.86 5.88
C PRO A 78 -17.01 19.70 6.87
N GLU A 79 -17.63 18.60 6.46
CA GLU A 79 -18.10 17.54 7.35
C GLU A 79 -17.10 16.40 7.57
N LEU A 80 -15.84 16.59 7.18
CA LEU A 80 -14.76 15.63 7.36
C LEU A 80 -15.02 14.25 6.73
N LYS A 81 -15.85 14.17 5.70
CA LYS A 81 -16.14 12.89 5.03
C LYS A 81 -14.89 12.29 4.37
N GLY A 82 -14.03 13.13 3.80
CA GLY A 82 -12.77 12.65 3.23
C GLY A 82 -11.85 12.04 4.28
N TYR A 83 -11.81 12.63 5.46
CA TYR A 83 -11.07 12.08 6.58
C TYR A 83 -11.67 10.75 7.04
N GLU A 84 -12.99 10.68 7.15
CA GLU A 84 -13.69 9.43 7.49
C GLU A 84 -13.38 8.31 6.49
N GLU A 85 -13.36 8.64 5.20
CA GLU A 85 -13.01 7.67 4.16
C GLU A 85 -11.61 7.13 4.35
N ILE A 86 -10.63 8.00 4.63
CA ILE A 86 -9.25 7.58 4.87
C ILE A 86 -9.17 6.67 6.10
N CYS A 87 -9.82 7.05 7.19
CA CYS A 87 -9.85 6.22 8.40
C CYS A 87 -10.40 4.83 8.10
N HIS A 88 -11.49 4.77 7.36
CA HIS A 88 -12.14 3.50 7.03
C HIS A 88 -11.29 2.65 6.10
N LEU A 89 -10.71 3.24 5.05
CA LEU A 89 -9.82 2.53 4.13
C LEU A 89 -8.62 1.93 4.86
N ILE A 90 -7.97 2.73 5.70
CA ILE A 90 -6.81 2.24 6.47
C ILE A 90 -7.21 1.11 7.39
N GLU A 91 -8.36 1.23 8.07
CA GLU A 91 -8.83 0.19 8.97
C GLU A 91 -9.08 -1.13 8.24
N ILE A 92 -9.85 -1.11 7.15
CA ILE A 92 -10.19 -2.34 6.43
C ILE A 92 -8.97 -2.98 5.78
N VAL A 93 -8.06 -2.17 5.26
CA VAL A 93 -6.84 -2.69 4.62
C VAL A 93 -5.92 -3.32 5.66
N ARG A 94 -5.61 -2.61 6.76
CA ARG A 94 -4.72 -3.18 7.78
C ARG A 94 -5.30 -4.43 8.43
N LEU A 95 -6.61 -4.48 8.65
CA LEU A 95 -7.26 -5.68 9.20
C LEU A 95 -7.17 -6.85 8.23
N SER A 96 -7.41 -6.61 6.94
CA SER A 96 -7.27 -7.65 5.93
C SER A 96 -5.85 -8.23 5.89
N LEU A 97 -4.84 -7.36 5.95
CA LEU A 97 -3.45 -7.77 5.93
C LEU A 97 -3.08 -8.56 7.18
N ALA A 98 -3.62 -8.17 8.34
CA ALA A 98 -3.36 -8.87 9.60
C ALA A 98 -4.05 -10.23 9.65
N GLU A 99 -5.27 -10.34 9.13
CA GLU A 99 -6.04 -11.59 9.16
C GLU A 99 -5.56 -12.59 8.13
N ASN A 100 -5.07 -12.11 6.98
CA ASN A 100 -4.60 -12.94 5.88
C ASN A 100 -3.22 -12.49 5.42
N PRO A 101 -2.17 -12.78 6.22
CA PRO A 101 -0.84 -12.23 5.96
C PRO A 101 -0.09 -12.88 4.80
N ILE A 102 -0.58 -14.01 4.28
CA ILE A 102 0.08 -14.67 3.16
C ILE A 102 -0.40 -14.07 1.86
N ILE A 103 0.52 -13.56 1.08
CA ILE A 103 0.27 -12.92 -0.21
C ILE A 103 0.81 -13.83 -1.31
N GLY A 104 -0.07 -14.31 -2.19
CA GLY A 104 0.33 -15.12 -3.34
C GLY A 104 1.02 -16.43 -3.00
N GLY A 105 0.89 -16.91 -1.78
CA GLY A 105 1.48 -18.17 -1.34
C GLY A 105 2.98 -18.13 -1.08
N GLN A 106 3.67 -17.03 -1.40
CA GLN A 106 5.13 -16.94 -1.25
C GLN A 106 5.61 -15.75 -0.43
N PHE A 107 4.74 -14.78 -0.20
CA PHE A 107 5.08 -13.58 0.56
C PHE A 107 4.28 -13.56 1.85
N GLU A 108 4.90 -13.12 2.93
CA GLU A 108 4.23 -13.04 4.22
C GLU A 108 4.40 -11.67 4.84
N ILE A 109 3.28 -11.04 5.18
CA ILE A 109 3.28 -9.76 5.86
C ILE A 109 3.66 -9.97 7.31
N LYS A 110 4.69 -9.26 7.77
CA LYS A 110 5.18 -9.33 9.14
C LYS A 110 4.66 -8.18 9.97
N LYS A 111 4.28 -8.45 11.20
CA LYS A 111 3.99 -7.40 12.17
C LYS A 111 5.30 -6.78 12.67
N PRO A 112 5.33 -5.48 12.99
CA PRO A 112 4.15 -4.62 13.11
C PRO A 112 3.64 -4.12 11.77
N ILE A 113 2.32 -3.94 11.70
CA ILE A 113 1.68 -3.19 10.61
C ILE A 113 1.48 -1.79 11.15
N ASN A 114 2.18 -0.83 10.57
CA ASN A 114 2.14 0.57 11.00
C ASN A 114 1.16 1.35 10.15
N PHE A 115 0.57 2.37 10.71
CA PHE A 115 -0.33 3.23 9.94
C PHE A 115 -0.33 4.65 10.49
N THR A 116 -0.70 5.60 9.62
CA THR A 116 -0.90 6.98 9.99
C THR A 116 -2.11 7.52 9.25
N LEU A 117 -2.84 8.41 9.91
CA LEU A 117 -4.01 9.06 9.31
C LEU A 117 -3.63 10.40 8.68
N GLY A 118 -2.34 10.60 8.45
CA GLY A 118 -1.82 11.78 7.82
C GLY A 118 -1.58 12.93 8.77
N SER A 119 -1.23 14.07 8.19
CA SER A 119 -0.98 15.29 8.96
C SER A 119 -2.30 15.95 9.34
N LEU A 120 -2.38 16.45 10.58
CA LEU A 120 -3.49 17.28 11.04
C LEU A 120 -3.34 18.73 10.58
N GLU A 121 -2.38 19.02 9.74
CA GLU A 121 -2.13 20.37 9.26
C GLU A 121 -3.24 20.84 8.32
N TRP A 122 -3.72 22.03 8.55
CA TRP A 122 -4.74 22.69 7.73
C TRP A 122 -4.32 22.86 6.28
N GLU A 123 -3.01 22.82 6.04
CA GLU A 123 -2.43 23.06 4.74
C GLU A 123 -2.75 21.98 3.70
N THR A 124 -3.20 20.80 4.15
CA THR A 124 -3.53 19.72 3.20
C THR A 124 -4.95 19.81 2.65
N TYR A 125 -5.86 20.50 3.37
CA TYR A 125 -7.24 20.66 2.89
C TYR A 125 -7.26 21.24 1.47
N PRO A 126 -8.03 20.73 0.52
CA PRO A 126 -9.13 19.74 0.66
C PRO A 126 -8.69 18.28 0.50
N TYR A 127 -7.42 17.98 0.64
CA TYR A 127 -6.89 16.64 0.47
C TYR A 127 -6.67 15.97 1.83
N PHE A 128 -6.95 14.67 1.88
CA PHE A 128 -6.76 13.86 3.07
C PHE A 128 -5.87 12.69 2.71
N PHE A 129 -4.87 12.42 3.54
CA PHE A 129 -3.86 11.41 3.29
C PHE A 129 -3.78 10.42 4.44
N GLY A 130 -3.37 9.22 4.14
CA GLY A 130 -3.03 8.22 5.14
C GLY A 130 -2.13 7.17 4.52
N ALA A 131 -1.48 6.40 5.38
CA ALA A 131 -0.57 5.36 4.91
C ALA A 131 -0.59 4.15 5.83
N VAL A 132 -0.26 3.00 5.26
CA VAL A 132 -0.02 1.74 5.97
C VAL A 132 1.32 1.23 5.47
N TRP A 133 2.23 0.86 6.40
CA TRP A 133 3.51 0.29 5.99
C TRP A 133 3.90 -0.86 6.90
N PHE A 134 4.62 -1.79 6.33
CA PHE A 134 4.97 -3.04 6.99
C PHE A 134 6.12 -3.71 6.25
N ASP A 135 6.77 -4.65 6.93
CA ASP A 135 7.76 -5.50 6.28
C ASP A 135 7.08 -6.72 5.69
N VAL A 136 7.58 -7.18 4.56
CA VAL A 136 7.12 -8.39 3.89
C VAL A 136 8.29 -9.36 3.83
N LEU A 137 8.05 -10.58 4.35
CA LEU A 137 9.00 -11.67 4.19
C LEU A 137 8.92 -12.16 2.76
N ILE A 138 10.06 -12.18 2.09
CA ILE A 138 10.16 -12.58 0.69
C ILE A 138 11.01 -13.84 0.59
N PRO A 139 10.90 -14.60 -0.52
CA PRO A 139 11.77 -15.76 -0.71
C PRO A 139 13.23 -15.37 -0.60
N SER A 140 13.95 -16.06 0.29
CA SER A 140 15.36 -15.79 0.51
C SER A 140 16.19 -16.46 -0.59
N PRO A 141 17.17 -15.76 -1.18
CA PRO A 141 18.09 -16.43 -2.08
C PRO A 141 18.94 -17.38 -1.25
N GLY A 142 18.77 -18.68 -1.48
CA GLY A 142 19.63 -19.67 -0.84
C GLY A 142 21.05 -19.54 -1.32
N PRO A 143 22.03 -20.02 -0.55
CA PRO A 143 23.39 -20.04 -1.04
C PRO A 143 23.49 -20.95 -2.27
N ASP A 144 24.20 -20.48 -3.28
CA ASP A 144 24.45 -21.28 -4.47
C ASP A 144 25.67 -22.18 -4.22
N TYR A 145 25.41 -23.46 -4.09
CA TYR A 145 26.47 -24.44 -3.86
C TYR A 145 27.04 -25.02 -5.14
N SER A 146 26.60 -24.59 -6.30
CA SER A 146 27.05 -25.14 -7.57
C SER A 146 28.57 -24.98 -7.78
N ASP A 147 29.15 -23.92 -7.24
CA ASP A 147 30.56 -23.62 -7.35
C ASP A 147 31.44 -24.41 -6.37
N LEU A 148 30.81 -25.12 -5.44
CA LEU A 148 31.49 -25.89 -4.40
C LEU A 148 31.68 -27.35 -4.77
N THR A 149 31.18 -27.76 -5.90
CA THR A 149 31.31 -29.18 -6.36
C THR A 149 32.38 -29.38 -7.44
#